data_7fc07d26ff464866a43ad44dd613ca79
#
_entry.id   7fc07d26ff464866a43ad44dd613ca79
#
_cell.length_a   1.000
_cell.length_b   1.000
_cell.length_c   1.000
_cell.angle_alpha   90.00
_cell.angle_beta   90.00
_cell.angle_gamma   90.00
#
_symmetry.space_group_name_H-M   'P 1'
#
loop_
_entity.id
_entity.type
_entity.pdbx_description
1 polymer ?
#
loop_
_entity_poly.entity_id
_entity_poly.type
_entity_poly.pdbx_seq_one_letter_code
_entity_poly.pdbx_strand_id
1 'polypeptide(L)'
;MKPAQSIPDGRFGVSSSLHSMLTFSSIVTAGKKGFMSTAKPLSGIRVVELGQLLAGPFTGAILGYFGAEVIKIEPPGGDPLRQWREVHNGTSFWYRSLGRNKKSVVLDLKTEKGRDVTRRLLKTADVVIENFRPGTMEKWALGPADIKPDNPGLIYARISGYGQTGPFSQKPGYASVTEGYAGFRYINGHKDEPPVRPNISLGDTVAAIHAALGVTLAIIQRHQSNAGQVLSLIHI
;
A
#
# COMPACT_ATOMS: atom_id res chain seq x y z
N MET A 1 -16.55 22.20 44.71
CA MET A 1 -16.93 22.61 43.33
C MET A 1 -16.29 23.96 43.06
N LYS A 2 -15.24 24.00 42.26
CA LYS A 2 -14.66 25.27 41.75
C LYS A 2 -15.10 25.41 40.27
N PRO A 3 -15.48 26.59 39.81
CA PRO A 3 -15.94 26.78 38.44
C PRO A 3 -14.78 26.72 37.44
N ALA A 4 -15.06 26.17 36.26
CA ALA A 4 -14.13 26.05 35.16
C ALA A 4 -13.70 27.46 34.68
N GLN A 5 -12.38 27.65 34.54
CA GLN A 5 -11.83 28.85 33.91
C GLN A 5 -11.98 28.69 32.39
N SER A 6 -12.55 29.72 31.77
CA SER A 6 -12.67 29.88 30.33
C SER A 6 -11.30 30.06 29.69
N ILE A 7 -11.03 29.28 28.64
CA ILE A 7 -9.84 29.38 27.78
C ILE A 7 -10.09 30.59 26.84
N PRO A 8 -9.15 31.54 26.69
CA PRO A 8 -9.32 32.63 25.75
C PRO A 8 -9.19 32.18 24.31
N ASP A 9 -10.04 32.68 23.42
CA ASP A 9 -10.01 32.54 21.96
C ASP A 9 -8.68 33.07 21.39
N GLY A 10 -7.68 32.17 21.35
CA GLY A 10 -6.44 32.40 20.63
C GLY A 10 -6.63 32.10 19.15
N ARG A 11 -6.98 33.13 18.35
CA ARG A 11 -6.88 33.05 16.90
C ARG A 11 -5.44 32.77 16.54
N PHE A 12 -5.12 31.49 16.22
CA PHE A 12 -3.87 31.15 15.54
C PHE A 12 -3.93 31.77 14.14
N GLY A 13 -3.24 32.89 13.94
CA GLY A 13 -2.96 33.44 12.63
C GLY A 13 -2.18 32.39 11.84
N VAL A 14 -2.81 31.77 10.85
CA VAL A 14 -2.15 30.90 9.89
C VAL A 14 -1.31 31.83 9.01
N SER A 15 -0.02 31.89 9.31
CA SER A 15 0.98 32.54 8.48
C SER A 15 0.94 31.93 7.08
N SER A 16 0.91 32.77 6.06
CA SER A 16 0.93 32.43 4.64
C SER A 16 2.22 31.74 4.14
N SER A 17 3.06 31.23 5.03
CA SER A 17 4.32 30.54 4.72
C SER A 17 4.21 29.01 4.61
N LEU A 18 3.00 28.43 4.64
CA LEU A 18 2.77 26.97 4.45
C LEU A 18 2.71 26.54 2.97
N HIS A 19 3.31 27.31 2.05
CA HIS A 19 3.39 26.93 0.62
C HIS A 19 4.66 26.15 0.25
N SER A 20 5.48 25.74 1.21
CA SER A 20 6.59 24.81 0.96
C SER A 20 6.36 23.44 1.57
N MET A 21 5.18 22.85 1.37
CA MET A 21 5.07 21.41 1.46
C MET A 21 5.97 20.82 0.37
N LEU A 22 7.12 20.34 0.78
CA LEU A 22 8.05 19.55 -0.01
C LEU A 22 7.27 18.54 -0.85
N THR A 23 6.98 18.91 -2.08
CA THR A 23 6.58 17.93 -3.07
C THR A 23 7.82 17.06 -3.27
N PHE A 24 7.70 15.75 -3.15
CA PHE A 24 8.75 14.76 -3.45
C PHE A 24 9.40 14.97 -4.85
N SER A 25 8.87 15.89 -5.63
CA SER A 25 9.42 16.40 -6.89
C SER A 25 10.76 17.14 -6.71
N SER A 26 11.06 17.70 -5.54
CA SER A 26 12.26 18.54 -5.36
C SER A 26 13.50 17.80 -4.89
N ILE A 27 13.43 16.51 -4.56
CA ILE A 27 14.61 15.72 -4.18
C ILE A 27 15.45 15.29 -5.39
N VAL A 28 14.93 15.41 -6.61
CA VAL A 28 15.60 14.93 -7.84
C VAL A 28 16.32 16.04 -8.63
N THR A 29 16.31 17.31 -8.20
CA THR A 29 16.76 18.43 -9.04
C THR A 29 18.10 19.09 -8.66
N ALA A 30 18.95 18.46 -7.89
CA ALA A 30 20.31 18.95 -7.62
C ALA A 30 21.38 18.21 -8.43
N GLY A 31 21.25 18.18 -9.76
CA GLY A 31 22.25 17.56 -10.65
C GLY A 31 22.46 18.39 -11.92
N LYS A 32 23.71 18.62 -12.23
CA LYS A 32 24.26 19.45 -13.34
C LYS A 32 23.38 19.49 -14.60
N LYS A 33 23.18 20.69 -15.17
CA LYS A 33 22.58 20.92 -16.50
C LYS A 33 23.22 19.97 -17.52
N GLY A 34 22.48 18.99 -18.03
CA GLY A 34 22.93 18.10 -19.09
C GLY A 34 22.39 16.66 -19.04
N PHE A 35 21.80 16.21 -17.92
CA PHE A 35 21.36 14.80 -17.77
C PHE A 35 20.00 14.68 -17.08
N MET A 36 18.99 15.39 -17.59
CA MET A 36 17.64 15.24 -17.04
C MET A 36 16.75 14.51 -18.05
N SER A 37 16.67 13.18 -17.92
CA SER A 37 15.53 12.46 -18.44
C SER A 37 14.27 13.00 -17.74
N THR A 38 13.27 13.42 -18.48
CA THR A 38 11.94 13.80 -17.95
C THR A 38 11.16 12.57 -17.46
N ALA A 39 11.67 11.36 -17.73
CA ALA A 39 11.08 10.12 -17.28
C ALA A 39 11.33 9.89 -15.79
N LYS A 40 10.27 9.53 -15.05
CA LYS A 40 10.38 9.15 -13.65
C LYS A 40 11.05 7.78 -13.50
N PRO A 41 11.64 7.45 -12.34
CA PRO A 41 12.39 6.20 -12.13
C PRO A 41 11.63 4.92 -12.50
N LEU A 42 10.32 4.87 -12.29
CA LEU A 42 9.47 3.72 -12.60
C LEU A 42 8.59 3.92 -13.84
N SER A 43 8.94 4.87 -14.71
CA SER A 43 8.24 5.02 -15.99
C SER A 43 8.34 3.73 -16.81
N GLY A 44 7.21 3.27 -17.35
CA GLY A 44 7.13 2.02 -18.10
C GLY A 44 6.83 0.78 -17.25
N ILE A 45 6.88 0.88 -15.92
CA ILE A 45 6.48 -0.20 -15.01
C ILE A 45 4.97 -0.18 -14.80
N ARG A 46 4.32 -1.31 -15.04
CA ARG A 46 2.89 -1.52 -14.80
C ARG A 46 2.65 -2.33 -13.54
N VAL A 47 1.88 -1.77 -12.62
CA VAL A 47 1.47 -2.38 -11.35
C VAL A 47 -0.02 -2.69 -11.38
N VAL A 48 -0.40 -3.93 -11.11
CA VAL A 48 -1.79 -4.31 -10.84
C VAL A 48 -1.96 -4.44 -9.33
N GLU A 49 -2.79 -3.58 -8.76
CA GLU A 49 -3.06 -3.53 -7.33
C GLU A 49 -4.41 -4.15 -7.05
N LEU A 50 -4.42 -5.31 -6.37
CA LEU A 50 -5.62 -5.97 -5.86
C LEU A 50 -5.83 -5.69 -4.36
N GLY A 51 -4.83 -5.07 -3.73
CA GLY A 51 -4.85 -4.73 -2.31
C GLY A 51 -5.99 -3.80 -1.93
N GLN A 52 -6.46 -3.95 -0.69
CA GLN A 52 -7.52 -3.13 -0.11
C GLN A 52 -7.04 -2.43 1.16
N LEU A 53 -7.77 -1.41 1.57
CA LEU A 53 -7.51 -0.60 2.76
C LEU A 53 -6.17 0.15 2.68
N LEU A 54 -5.12 -0.29 3.40
CA LEU A 54 -3.93 0.52 3.62
C LEU A 54 -2.65 -0.06 3.02
N ALA A 55 -2.15 -1.20 3.49
CA ALA A 55 -0.81 -1.67 3.16
C ALA A 55 -0.56 -1.85 1.66
N GLY A 56 -1.42 -2.61 0.96
CA GLY A 56 -1.36 -2.76 -0.49
C GLY A 56 -1.53 -1.43 -1.22
N PRO A 57 -2.61 -0.67 -0.95
CA PRO A 57 -2.83 0.63 -1.56
C PRO A 57 -1.74 1.66 -1.31
N PHE A 58 -1.10 1.67 -0.15
CA PHE A 58 0.01 2.59 0.10
C PHE A 58 1.27 2.17 -0.67
N THR A 59 1.55 0.86 -0.78
CA THR A 59 2.62 0.35 -1.66
C THR A 59 2.42 0.83 -3.10
N GLY A 60 1.22 0.65 -3.65
CA GLY A 60 0.89 1.11 -5.00
C GLY A 60 0.99 2.63 -5.15
N ALA A 61 0.59 3.40 -4.12
CA ALA A 61 0.73 4.86 -4.14
C ALA A 61 2.20 5.30 -4.21
N ILE A 62 3.10 4.67 -3.43
CA ILE A 62 4.54 4.95 -3.46
C ILE A 62 5.09 4.69 -4.86
N LEU A 63 4.83 3.51 -5.45
CA LEU A 63 5.30 3.20 -6.80
C LEU A 63 4.74 4.16 -7.85
N GLY A 64 3.46 4.56 -7.72
CA GLY A 64 2.83 5.56 -8.59
C GLY A 64 3.46 6.95 -8.47
N TYR A 65 3.93 7.38 -7.30
CA TYR A 65 4.66 8.64 -7.14
C TYR A 65 5.97 8.65 -7.92
N PHE A 66 6.62 7.50 -8.02
CA PHE A 66 7.84 7.33 -8.80
C PHE A 66 7.60 7.01 -10.27
N GLY A 67 6.36 7.03 -10.74
CA GLY A 67 6.02 6.99 -12.17
C GLY A 67 5.50 5.66 -12.70
N ALA A 68 5.29 4.66 -11.85
CA ALA A 68 4.62 3.43 -12.28
C ALA A 68 3.16 3.70 -12.68
N GLU A 69 2.69 2.99 -13.71
CA GLU A 69 1.28 2.92 -14.06
C GLU A 69 0.59 1.97 -13.08
N VAL A 70 -0.25 2.49 -12.19
CA VAL A 70 -0.95 1.67 -11.19
C VAL A 70 -2.41 1.47 -11.59
N ILE A 71 -2.79 0.23 -11.84
CA ILE A 71 -4.17 -0.20 -12.11
C ILE A 71 -4.70 -0.87 -10.85
N LYS A 72 -5.62 -0.17 -10.16
CA LYS A 72 -6.27 -0.68 -8.95
C LYS A 72 -7.54 -1.43 -9.31
N ILE A 73 -7.59 -2.71 -8.96
CA ILE A 73 -8.79 -3.53 -9.08
C ILE A 73 -9.59 -3.41 -7.78
N GLU A 74 -10.83 -2.98 -7.90
CA GLU A 74 -11.75 -2.82 -6.78
C GLU A 74 -12.95 -3.77 -6.91
N PRO A 75 -13.49 -4.28 -5.81
CA PRO A 75 -14.74 -5.06 -5.86
C PRO A 75 -15.92 -4.17 -6.25
N PRO A 76 -17.06 -4.75 -6.63
CA PRO A 76 -18.32 -4.02 -6.70
C PRO A 76 -18.58 -3.28 -5.38
N GLY A 77 -18.89 -1.99 -5.47
CA GLY A 77 -19.00 -1.09 -4.31
C GLY A 77 -17.70 -0.37 -3.94
N GLY A 78 -16.57 -0.73 -4.55
CA GLY A 78 -15.28 -0.08 -4.34
C GLY A 78 -14.47 -0.65 -3.18
N ASP A 79 -13.26 -0.12 -3.01
CA ASP A 79 -12.43 -0.43 -1.87
C ASP A 79 -13.10 0.04 -0.57
N PRO A 80 -13.16 -0.78 0.50
CA PRO A 80 -13.68 -0.36 1.81
C PRO A 80 -13.10 0.95 2.32
N LEU A 81 -11.85 1.28 1.93
CA LEU A 81 -11.21 2.55 2.30
C LEU A 81 -11.99 3.78 1.83
N ARG A 82 -12.83 3.67 0.79
CA ARG A 82 -13.64 4.78 0.28
C ARG A 82 -14.63 5.32 1.32
N GLN A 83 -15.00 4.47 2.28
CA GLN A 83 -15.97 4.78 3.34
C GLN A 83 -15.34 4.75 4.74
N TRP A 84 -14.02 4.70 4.83
CA TRP A 84 -13.35 4.54 6.11
C TRP A 84 -12.95 5.88 6.73
N ARG A 85 -13.18 6.02 8.03
CA ARG A 85 -12.88 7.22 8.82
C ARG A 85 -13.69 8.44 8.35
N GLU A 86 -13.02 9.59 8.24
CA GLU A 86 -13.63 10.85 7.83
C GLU A 86 -14.00 10.83 6.33
N VAL A 87 -15.29 10.96 6.06
CA VAL A 87 -15.85 10.95 4.69
C VAL A 87 -16.33 12.36 4.34
N HIS A 88 -15.84 12.91 3.25
CA HIS A 88 -16.27 14.20 2.71
C HIS A 88 -16.70 14.04 1.27
N ASN A 89 -17.91 14.55 0.95
CA ASN A 89 -18.53 14.40 -0.38
C ASN A 89 -18.48 12.93 -0.88
N GLY A 90 -18.92 11.98 -0.04
CA GLY A 90 -19.05 10.57 -0.37
C GLY A 90 -17.74 9.78 -0.47
N THR A 91 -16.59 10.37 -0.13
CA THR A 91 -15.32 9.67 -0.21
C THR A 91 -14.39 10.01 0.96
N SER A 92 -13.78 8.99 1.56
CA SER A 92 -12.81 9.13 2.63
C SER A 92 -11.58 9.95 2.22
N PHE A 93 -11.09 10.80 3.12
CA PHE A 93 -9.81 11.48 2.93
C PHE A 93 -8.65 10.52 2.74
N TRP A 94 -8.68 9.37 3.41
CA TRP A 94 -7.66 8.33 3.24
C TRP A 94 -7.66 7.75 1.83
N TYR A 95 -8.84 7.46 1.28
CA TYR A 95 -8.92 7.02 -0.11
C TYR A 95 -8.42 8.08 -1.09
N ARG A 96 -8.79 9.35 -0.88
CA ARG A 96 -8.28 10.46 -1.72
C ARG A 96 -6.77 10.58 -1.68
N SER A 97 -6.15 10.29 -0.54
CA SER A 97 -4.69 10.29 -0.40
C SER A 97 -4.05 9.09 -1.11
N LEU A 98 -4.52 7.87 -0.83
CA LEU A 98 -3.91 6.63 -1.32
C LEU A 98 -4.34 6.26 -2.75
N GLY A 99 -5.45 6.79 -3.23
CA GLY A 99 -5.95 6.58 -4.59
C GLY A 99 -5.31 7.45 -5.67
N ARG A 100 -4.46 8.41 -5.28
CA ARG A 100 -3.81 9.32 -6.24
C ARG A 100 -2.93 8.57 -7.23
N ASN A 101 -2.90 9.05 -8.48
CA ASN A 101 -2.10 8.48 -9.58
C ASN A 101 -2.46 7.03 -9.95
N LYS A 102 -3.66 6.58 -9.60
CA LYS A 102 -4.14 5.23 -9.94
C LYS A 102 -5.29 5.27 -10.92
N LYS A 103 -5.33 4.29 -11.79
CA LYS A 103 -6.49 3.98 -12.63
C LYS A 103 -7.33 2.93 -11.89
N SER A 104 -8.59 3.24 -11.59
CA SER A 104 -9.47 2.29 -10.91
C SER A 104 -10.33 1.52 -11.91
N VAL A 105 -10.44 0.20 -11.69
CA VAL A 105 -11.29 -0.71 -12.45
C VAL A 105 -12.09 -1.56 -11.49
N VAL A 106 -13.40 -1.65 -11.69
CA VAL A 106 -14.28 -2.50 -10.87
C VAL A 106 -14.36 -3.89 -11.49
N LEU A 107 -13.86 -4.90 -10.77
CA LEU A 107 -13.95 -6.32 -11.16
C LEU A 107 -14.35 -7.17 -9.95
N ASP A 108 -15.40 -7.98 -10.12
CA ASP A 108 -15.79 -8.96 -9.11
C ASP A 108 -14.95 -10.24 -9.24
N LEU A 109 -13.91 -10.37 -8.41
CA LEU A 109 -13.02 -11.54 -8.39
C LEU A 109 -13.70 -12.82 -7.88
N LYS A 110 -14.92 -12.74 -7.36
CA LYS A 110 -15.71 -13.92 -7.04
C LYS A 110 -16.30 -14.58 -8.29
N THR A 111 -16.43 -13.81 -9.37
CA THR A 111 -16.93 -14.31 -10.67
C THR A 111 -15.78 -14.81 -11.54
N GLU A 112 -16.04 -15.82 -12.36
CA GLU A 112 -15.07 -16.30 -13.36
C GLU A 112 -14.65 -15.21 -14.33
N LYS A 113 -15.62 -14.46 -14.86
CA LYS A 113 -15.37 -13.34 -15.79
C LYS A 113 -14.44 -12.27 -15.20
N GLY A 114 -14.63 -11.92 -13.92
CA GLY A 114 -13.75 -10.96 -13.22
C GLY A 114 -12.34 -11.49 -13.09
N ARG A 115 -12.17 -12.77 -12.76
CA ARG A 115 -10.87 -13.43 -12.69
C ARG A 115 -10.17 -13.50 -14.04
N ASP A 116 -10.90 -13.81 -15.12
CA ASP A 116 -10.34 -13.88 -16.48
C ASP A 116 -9.79 -12.53 -16.93
N VAL A 117 -10.55 -11.45 -16.69
CA VAL A 117 -10.07 -10.09 -16.99
C VAL A 117 -8.83 -9.76 -16.17
N THR A 118 -8.83 -10.11 -14.89
CA THR A 118 -7.67 -9.90 -14.00
C THR A 118 -6.46 -10.69 -14.49
N ARG A 119 -6.61 -11.97 -14.86
CA ARG A 119 -5.52 -12.79 -15.42
C ARG A 119 -4.91 -12.14 -16.66
N ARG A 120 -5.75 -11.61 -17.56
CA ARG A 120 -5.27 -10.90 -18.74
C ARG A 120 -4.45 -9.64 -18.40
N LEU A 121 -4.84 -8.90 -17.36
CA LEU A 121 -4.05 -7.77 -16.85
C LEU A 121 -2.72 -8.24 -16.27
N LEU A 122 -2.71 -9.33 -15.49
CA LEU A 122 -1.50 -9.89 -14.88
C LEU A 122 -0.49 -10.42 -15.91
N LYS A 123 -0.94 -10.89 -17.07
CA LYS A 123 -0.04 -11.28 -18.19
C LYS A 123 0.84 -10.16 -18.70
N THR A 124 0.40 -8.92 -18.57
CA THR A 124 1.11 -7.73 -19.07
C THR A 124 1.63 -6.83 -17.96
N ALA A 125 1.49 -7.25 -16.71
CA ALA A 125 1.95 -6.50 -15.55
C ALA A 125 3.41 -6.82 -15.23
N ASP A 126 4.13 -5.84 -14.70
CA ASP A 126 5.44 -6.02 -14.11
C ASP A 126 5.36 -6.43 -12.65
N VAL A 127 4.36 -5.92 -11.96
CA VAL A 127 4.16 -6.12 -10.52
C VAL A 127 2.69 -6.36 -10.24
N VAL A 128 2.41 -7.30 -9.35
CA VAL A 128 1.11 -7.43 -8.69
C VAL A 128 1.27 -7.23 -7.19
N ILE A 129 0.34 -6.48 -6.59
CA ILE A 129 0.29 -6.24 -5.14
C ILE A 129 -1.05 -6.76 -4.61
N GLU A 130 -0.99 -7.60 -3.59
CA GLU A 130 -2.18 -8.07 -2.89
C GLU A 130 -1.96 -8.08 -1.37
N ASN A 131 -3.03 -7.91 -0.60
CA ASN A 131 -3.01 -8.03 0.85
C ASN A 131 -4.22 -8.78 1.39
N PHE A 132 -4.61 -9.83 0.68
CA PHE A 132 -5.64 -10.76 1.11
C PHE A 132 -5.10 -11.77 2.13
N ARG A 133 -5.98 -12.53 2.73
CA ARG A 133 -5.57 -13.68 3.55
C ARG A 133 -4.84 -14.70 2.69
N PRO A 134 -3.80 -15.36 3.21
CA PRO A 134 -3.11 -16.42 2.50
C PRO A 134 -4.07 -17.47 1.94
N GLY A 135 -3.82 -17.92 0.71
CA GLY A 135 -4.67 -18.86 0.00
C GLY A 135 -5.85 -18.24 -0.77
N THR A 136 -6.14 -16.95 -0.59
CA THR A 136 -7.24 -16.30 -1.32
C THR A 136 -6.98 -16.21 -2.82
N MET A 137 -5.78 -15.80 -3.20
CA MET A 137 -5.40 -15.68 -4.61
C MET A 137 -5.33 -17.05 -5.28
N GLU A 138 -4.86 -18.06 -4.58
CA GLU A 138 -4.83 -19.46 -5.03
C GLU A 138 -6.24 -20.02 -5.28
N LYS A 139 -7.20 -19.73 -4.38
CA LYS A 139 -8.62 -20.10 -4.57
C LYS A 139 -9.24 -19.47 -5.82
N TRP A 140 -8.73 -18.34 -6.24
CA TRP A 140 -9.18 -17.66 -7.46
C TRP A 140 -8.36 -18.04 -8.70
N ALA A 141 -7.43 -19.00 -8.58
CA ALA A 141 -6.47 -19.37 -9.63
C ALA A 141 -5.71 -18.14 -10.18
N LEU A 142 -5.35 -17.22 -9.28
CA LEU A 142 -4.57 -16.02 -9.53
C LEU A 142 -3.31 -15.98 -8.67
N GLY A 143 -2.97 -17.06 -7.97
CA GLY A 143 -1.76 -17.17 -7.15
C GLY A 143 -0.48 -17.17 -7.97
N PRO A 144 0.68 -17.04 -7.33
CA PRO A 144 1.97 -16.96 -8.03
C PRO A 144 2.21 -18.15 -8.97
N ALA A 145 1.87 -19.37 -8.53
CA ALA A 145 2.04 -20.57 -9.35
C ALA A 145 1.11 -20.60 -10.57
N ASP A 146 -0.10 -20.03 -10.43
CA ASP A 146 -1.11 -19.99 -11.50
C ASP A 146 -0.72 -18.99 -12.61
N ILE A 147 -0.04 -17.88 -12.25
CA ILE A 147 0.30 -16.83 -13.20
C ILE A 147 1.70 -17.01 -13.80
N LYS A 148 2.61 -17.68 -13.10
CA LYS A 148 4.00 -17.89 -13.54
C LYS A 148 4.14 -18.44 -14.96
N PRO A 149 3.32 -19.41 -15.42
CA PRO A 149 3.40 -19.89 -16.81
C PRO A 149 3.08 -18.82 -17.85
N ASP A 150 2.17 -17.90 -17.53
CA ASP A 150 1.74 -16.83 -18.41
C ASP A 150 2.66 -15.61 -18.37
N ASN A 151 3.30 -15.35 -17.22
CA ASN A 151 4.19 -14.21 -16.99
C ASN A 151 5.32 -14.59 -16.00
N PRO A 152 6.39 -15.22 -16.46
CA PRO A 152 7.49 -15.64 -15.59
C PRO A 152 8.30 -14.49 -15.01
N GLY A 153 8.18 -13.29 -15.59
CA GLY A 153 8.82 -12.06 -15.11
C GLY A 153 8.02 -11.27 -14.08
N LEU A 154 6.81 -11.71 -13.71
CA LEU A 154 5.95 -11.00 -12.78
C LEU A 154 6.55 -10.98 -11.36
N ILE A 155 6.64 -9.80 -10.77
CA ILE A 155 6.98 -9.62 -9.37
C ILE A 155 5.67 -9.64 -8.56
N TYR A 156 5.57 -10.56 -7.62
CA TYR A 156 4.36 -10.83 -6.87
C TYR A 156 4.55 -10.40 -5.40
N ALA A 157 4.01 -9.24 -5.02
CA ALA A 157 4.11 -8.70 -3.66
C ALA A 157 2.86 -9.05 -2.84
N ARG A 158 3.06 -9.80 -1.77
CA ARG A 158 2.03 -10.32 -0.86
C ARG A 158 2.23 -9.75 0.54
N ILE A 159 1.25 -9.01 1.05
CA ILE A 159 1.31 -8.41 2.38
C ILE A 159 0.20 -9.04 3.23
N SER A 160 0.56 -9.65 4.34
CA SER A 160 -0.42 -10.28 5.24
C SER A 160 -0.04 -10.11 6.70
N GLY A 161 -0.98 -10.39 7.61
CA GLY A 161 -0.77 -10.19 9.04
C GLY A 161 0.43 -10.95 9.60
N TYR A 162 0.63 -12.20 9.17
CA TYR A 162 1.64 -13.09 9.71
C TYR A 162 2.49 -13.78 8.63
N GLY A 163 2.51 -13.24 7.41
CA GLY A 163 3.22 -13.84 6.29
C GLY A 163 2.45 -14.97 5.62
N GLN A 164 3.05 -15.56 4.58
CA GLN A 164 2.44 -16.64 3.79
C GLN A 164 2.71 -18.03 4.36
N THR A 165 3.67 -18.15 5.27
CA THR A 165 4.14 -19.41 5.88
C THR A 165 4.19 -19.29 7.41
N GLY A 166 4.39 -20.42 8.08
CA GLY A 166 4.49 -20.45 9.53
C GLY A 166 3.15 -20.71 10.23
N PRO A 167 3.17 -20.93 11.57
CA PRO A 167 2.02 -21.45 12.32
C PRO A 167 0.86 -20.46 12.41
N PHE A 168 1.10 -19.15 12.19
CA PHE A 168 0.07 -18.12 12.27
C PHE A 168 -0.39 -17.61 10.91
N SER A 169 0.17 -18.09 9.81
CA SER A 169 -0.16 -17.61 8.46
C SER A 169 -1.67 -17.61 8.16
N GLN A 170 -2.41 -18.56 8.69
CA GLN A 170 -3.87 -18.66 8.50
C GLN A 170 -4.70 -17.82 9.47
N LYS A 171 -4.05 -17.22 10.51
CA LYS A 171 -4.77 -16.37 11.46
C LYS A 171 -5.12 -15.02 10.81
N PRO A 172 -6.30 -14.46 11.10
CA PRO A 172 -6.60 -13.10 10.70
C PRO A 172 -5.68 -12.13 11.46
N GLY A 173 -5.10 -11.16 10.74
CA GLY A 173 -4.22 -10.17 11.35
C GLY A 173 -4.32 -8.85 10.60
N TYR A 174 -4.97 -7.87 11.22
CA TYR A 174 -4.79 -6.48 10.85
C TYR A 174 -3.51 -5.95 11.52
N ALA A 175 -2.88 -4.94 10.94
CA ALA A 175 -1.66 -4.34 11.50
C ALA A 175 -1.78 -4.02 13.00
N SER A 176 -2.92 -3.51 13.44
CA SER A 176 -3.14 -3.23 14.86
C SER A 176 -3.13 -4.46 15.78
N VAL A 177 -3.44 -5.64 15.26
CA VAL A 177 -3.35 -6.90 16.01
C VAL A 177 -1.91 -7.37 16.10
N THR A 178 -1.20 -7.32 14.97
CA THR A 178 0.21 -7.72 14.89
C THR A 178 1.12 -6.78 15.66
N GLU A 179 0.86 -5.48 15.68
CA GLU A 179 1.52 -4.49 16.56
C GLU A 179 1.40 -4.88 18.04
N GLY A 180 0.22 -5.33 18.47
CA GLY A 180 0.01 -5.82 19.82
C GLY A 180 0.76 -7.12 20.09
N TYR A 181 0.70 -8.06 19.16
CA TYR A 181 1.37 -9.36 19.27
C TYR A 181 2.89 -9.24 19.32
N ALA A 182 3.47 -8.34 18.52
CA ALA A 182 4.91 -8.07 18.48
C ALA A 182 5.43 -7.27 19.71
N GLY A 183 4.56 -6.90 20.64
CA GLY A 183 4.95 -6.14 21.84
C GLY A 183 5.11 -4.63 21.61
N PHE A 184 4.85 -4.12 20.41
CA PHE A 184 5.03 -2.70 20.09
C PHE A 184 4.17 -1.80 21.00
N ARG A 185 2.96 -2.22 21.33
CA ARG A 185 2.09 -1.46 22.24
C ARG A 185 2.61 -1.41 23.67
N TYR A 186 3.34 -2.45 24.11
CA TYR A 186 3.90 -2.51 25.45
C TYR A 186 4.99 -1.46 25.69
N ILE A 187 5.79 -1.18 24.66
CA ILE A 187 6.85 -0.17 24.75
C ILE A 187 6.36 1.25 24.48
N ASN A 188 5.08 1.43 24.19
CA ASN A 188 4.48 2.71 23.86
C ASN A 188 3.54 3.17 24.98
N GLY A 189 3.73 4.38 25.51
CA GLY A 189 2.97 4.94 26.62
C GLY A 189 3.83 5.26 27.83
N HIS A 190 3.18 5.49 28.96
CA HIS A 190 3.83 5.78 30.23
C HIS A 190 4.01 4.51 31.05
N LYS A 191 5.04 4.54 31.91
CA LYS A 191 5.27 3.47 32.90
C LYS A 191 4.04 3.31 33.81
N ASP A 192 3.70 2.08 34.11
CA ASP A 192 2.60 1.70 35.03
C ASP A 192 1.18 2.05 34.51
N GLU A 193 1.05 2.42 33.19
CA GLU A 193 -0.23 2.62 32.56
C GLU A 193 -0.53 1.50 31.52
N PRO A 194 -1.80 1.28 31.13
CA PRO A 194 -2.13 0.32 30.10
C PRO A 194 -1.42 0.64 28.78
N PRO A 195 -0.91 -0.39 28.05
CA PRO A 195 -0.28 -0.20 26.75
C PRO A 195 -1.19 0.54 25.77
N VAL A 196 -0.65 1.55 25.10
CA VAL A 196 -1.42 2.38 24.15
C VAL A 196 -1.04 2.09 22.71
N ARG A 197 -2.00 2.27 21.82
CA ARG A 197 -1.78 2.22 20.38
C ARG A 197 -1.40 3.60 19.86
N PRO A 198 -0.35 3.75 19.02
CA PRO A 198 -0.14 5.00 18.30
C PRO A 198 -1.33 5.26 17.38
N ASN A 199 -1.74 6.54 17.27
CA ASN A 199 -2.90 6.90 16.45
C ASN A 199 -2.57 7.01 14.95
N ILE A 200 -1.70 6.12 14.47
CA ILE A 200 -1.37 5.91 13.05
C ILE A 200 -1.44 4.43 12.75
N SER A 201 -1.60 4.06 11.49
CA SER A 201 -1.51 2.67 11.03
C SER A 201 -0.04 2.31 10.76
N LEU A 202 0.74 2.18 11.84
CA LEU A 202 2.19 2.04 11.74
C LEU A 202 2.57 0.76 11.01
N GLY A 203 2.00 -0.38 11.42
CA GLY A 203 2.30 -1.67 10.80
C GLY A 203 1.98 -1.69 9.31
N ASP A 204 0.82 -1.17 8.88
CA ASP A 204 0.49 -1.01 7.46
C ASP A 204 1.48 -0.11 6.71
N THR A 205 1.87 1.01 7.34
CA THR A 205 2.77 2.00 6.74
C THR A 205 4.17 1.42 6.55
N VAL A 206 4.71 0.79 7.59
CA VAL A 206 6.05 0.17 7.54
C VAL A 206 6.07 -0.99 6.55
N ALA A 207 5.07 -1.87 6.59
CA ALA A 207 4.95 -2.95 5.62
C ALA A 207 4.88 -2.45 4.18
N ALA A 208 4.11 -1.38 3.92
CA ALA A 208 4.00 -0.80 2.58
C ALA A 208 5.31 -0.19 2.06
N ILE A 209 6.07 0.50 2.92
CA ILE A 209 7.38 1.06 2.55
C ILE A 209 8.36 -0.07 2.21
N HIS A 210 8.42 -1.12 3.05
CA HIS A 210 9.28 -2.28 2.78
C HIS A 210 8.83 -3.05 1.54
N ALA A 211 7.51 -3.14 1.28
CA ALA A 211 7.00 -3.73 0.05
C ALA A 211 7.43 -2.95 -1.18
N ALA A 212 7.33 -1.62 -1.15
CA ALA A 212 7.77 -0.78 -2.25
C ALA A 212 9.28 -0.88 -2.49
N LEU A 213 10.10 -0.92 -1.42
CA LEU A 213 11.54 -1.16 -1.51
C LEU A 213 11.83 -2.55 -2.10
N GLY A 214 11.19 -3.60 -1.57
CA GLY A 214 11.37 -4.97 -2.07
C GLY A 214 10.99 -5.12 -3.54
N VAL A 215 9.87 -4.51 -3.96
CA VAL A 215 9.46 -4.47 -5.37
C VAL A 215 10.51 -3.77 -6.23
N THR A 216 11.05 -2.64 -5.79
CA THR A 216 12.10 -1.90 -6.53
C THR A 216 13.36 -2.74 -6.69
N LEU A 217 13.80 -3.43 -5.62
CA LEU A 217 14.94 -4.34 -5.67
C LEU A 217 14.68 -5.54 -6.60
N ALA A 218 13.46 -6.10 -6.58
CA ALA A 218 13.07 -7.18 -7.47
C ALA A 218 13.03 -6.74 -8.94
N ILE A 219 12.63 -5.50 -9.23
CA ILE A 219 12.71 -4.93 -10.59
C ILE A 219 14.17 -4.84 -11.05
N ILE A 220 15.07 -4.36 -10.19
CA ILE A 220 16.51 -4.30 -10.50
C ILE A 220 17.05 -5.68 -10.79
N GLN A 221 16.77 -6.66 -9.93
CA GLN A 221 17.22 -8.04 -10.14
C GLN A 221 16.63 -8.67 -11.39
N ARG A 222 15.35 -8.41 -11.71
CA ARG A 222 14.72 -8.91 -12.93
C ARG A 222 15.43 -8.45 -14.19
N HIS A 223 15.98 -7.22 -14.23
CA HIS A 223 16.80 -6.76 -15.35
C HIS A 223 18.05 -7.61 -15.60
N GLN A 224 18.55 -8.31 -14.58
CA GLN A 224 19.70 -9.20 -14.68
C GLN A 224 19.31 -10.66 -14.96
N SER A 225 18.21 -11.12 -14.33
CA SER A 225 17.82 -12.54 -14.33
C SER A 225 16.72 -12.89 -15.33
N ASN A 226 16.01 -11.90 -15.86
CA ASN A 226 14.75 -12.04 -16.62
C ASN A 226 13.65 -12.81 -15.89
N ALA A 227 13.76 -12.99 -14.57
CA ALA A 227 12.83 -13.75 -13.74
C ALA A 227 12.15 -12.85 -12.69
N GLY A 228 10.85 -13.03 -12.52
CA GLY A 228 10.09 -12.43 -11.44
C GLY A 228 10.32 -13.12 -10.10
N GLN A 229 9.83 -12.51 -9.04
CA GLN A 229 9.98 -12.99 -7.66
C GLN A 229 8.66 -12.90 -6.90
N VAL A 230 8.51 -13.76 -5.89
CA VAL A 230 7.44 -13.66 -4.90
C VAL A 230 8.02 -13.05 -3.63
N LEU A 231 7.49 -11.90 -3.25
CA LEU A 231 7.82 -11.19 -2.03
C LEU A 231 6.70 -11.41 -1.01
N SER A 232 7.05 -11.88 0.17
CA SER A 232 6.11 -12.05 1.29
C SER A 232 6.50 -11.11 2.43
N LEU A 233 5.56 -10.24 2.79
CA LEU A 233 5.75 -9.26 3.86
C LEU A 233 4.71 -9.48 4.95
N ILE A 234 5.10 -9.17 6.17
CA ILE A 234 4.23 -9.21 7.35
C ILE A 234 4.04 -7.82 7.91
N HIS A 235 2.90 -7.60 8.56
CA HIS A 235 2.71 -6.42 9.38
C HIS A 235 3.47 -6.57 10.71
N ILE A 236 4.23 -5.61 11.08
CA ILE A 236 5.00 -5.58 12.34
C ILE A 236 4.26 -4.73 13.37
#